data_3e7e0da06a76d890c3d5be761e341aef
#
_entry.id   3e7e0da06a76d890c3d5be761e341aef
#
_cell.length_a   1.000
_cell.length_b   1.000
_cell.length_c   1.000
_cell.angle_alpha   90.00
_cell.angle_beta   90.00
_cell.angle_gamma   90.00
#
_symmetry.space_group_name_H-M   'P 1'
#
loop_
_entity.id
_entity.type
_entity.pdbx_description
1 polymer ?
#
loop_
_entity_poly.entity_id
_entity_poly.type
_entity_poly.pdbx_seq_one_letter_code
_entity_poly.pdbx_strand_id
1 'polypeptide(L)'
;MSQPDRQPLYLLADSQPLFWRSGAFLTDACQAAANTKPNVAYIGASNGDSPEAYGIFEAAFDQVETTSTHWVRAAFSAEDRRFLESADVIVLAGGDVEAGWNAFGETGMREVIETRYRAGAVLIGVSAGAVQFGKYATVADANGGQKLLETFGLIDFLVDVHDEKRDWQALAATIQLLEGTVRGLGIPHGAALIAHADGTFEPAGRAVEEFVLTEGRLRRSVLLPELQAAGEVAS
;
A
#
# COMPACT_ATOMS: atom_id res chain seq x y z
N MET A 1 16.03 -18.84 16.20
CA MET A 1 15.81 -18.54 14.79
C MET A 1 15.50 -17.05 14.76
N SER A 2 16.37 -16.24 14.13
CA SER A 2 16.08 -14.82 13.88
C SER A 2 14.78 -14.73 13.09
N GLN A 3 13.87 -13.83 13.48
CA GLN A 3 12.73 -13.50 12.62
C GLN A 3 13.31 -13.04 11.27
N PRO A 4 12.77 -13.50 10.13
CA PRO A 4 13.16 -12.93 8.86
C PRO A 4 12.94 -11.42 8.92
N ASP A 5 13.91 -10.65 8.44
CA ASP A 5 13.77 -9.20 8.36
C ASP A 5 12.51 -8.89 7.53
N ARG A 6 11.61 -8.13 8.11
CA ARG A 6 10.39 -7.72 7.39
C ARG A 6 10.79 -6.94 6.15
N GLN A 7 10.15 -7.24 5.05
CA GLN A 7 10.37 -6.51 3.80
C GLN A 7 9.73 -5.11 3.87
N PRO A 8 10.22 -4.15 3.10
CA PRO A 8 9.56 -2.86 2.99
C PRO A 8 8.12 -2.99 2.50
N LEU A 9 7.28 -2.05 2.93
CA LEU A 9 5.94 -1.88 2.39
C LEU A 9 5.97 -0.76 1.36
N TYR A 10 5.33 -0.98 0.22
CA TYR A 10 5.22 -0.01 -0.86
C TYR A 10 3.79 0.55 -0.88
N LEU A 11 3.63 1.82 -0.52
CA LEU A 11 2.36 2.52 -0.45
C LEU A 11 2.27 3.48 -1.64
N LEU A 12 1.41 3.20 -2.59
CA LEU A 12 1.22 3.97 -3.81
C LEU A 12 -0.10 4.74 -3.73
N ALA A 13 -0.09 6.04 -3.99
CA ALA A 13 -1.33 6.82 -4.03
C ALA A 13 -2.26 6.35 -5.16
N ASP A 14 -1.69 5.94 -6.29
CA ASP A 14 -2.38 5.44 -7.48
C ASP A 14 -1.49 4.48 -8.27
N SER A 15 -1.93 4.05 -9.45
CA SER A 15 -1.18 3.08 -10.27
C SER A 15 0.00 3.67 -11.05
N GLN A 16 0.20 4.99 -11.09
CA GLN A 16 1.28 5.61 -11.88
C GLN A 16 2.68 5.12 -11.48
N PRO A 17 3.01 4.97 -10.17
CA PRO A 17 4.32 4.46 -9.77
C PRO A 17 4.68 3.08 -10.33
N LEU A 18 3.69 2.24 -10.64
CA LEU A 18 3.93 0.92 -11.24
C LEU A 18 4.64 1.00 -12.60
N PHE A 19 4.50 2.14 -13.30
CA PHE A 19 5.07 2.36 -14.63
C PHE A 19 6.32 3.26 -14.65
N TRP A 20 6.77 3.73 -13.48
CA TRP A 20 7.93 4.62 -13.44
C TRP A 20 9.18 3.95 -14.00
N ARG A 21 9.92 4.72 -14.79
CA ARG A 21 11.20 4.29 -15.39
C ARG A 21 11.08 2.95 -16.13
N SER A 22 9.99 2.75 -16.86
CA SER A 22 9.74 1.50 -17.56
C SER A 22 9.83 0.27 -16.66
N GLY A 23 9.22 0.36 -15.47
CA GLY A 23 9.13 -0.74 -14.51
C GLY A 23 10.29 -0.85 -13.51
N ALA A 24 11.28 0.06 -13.53
CA ALA A 24 12.41 -0.04 -12.59
C ALA A 24 11.97 0.04 -11.11
N PHE A 25 11.03 0.93 -10.77
CA PHE A 25 10.48 1.00 -9.41
C PHE A 25 9.86 -0.32 -8.95
N LEU A 26 9.10 -0.94 -9.85
CA LEU A 26 8.46 -2.23 -9.58
C LEU A 26 9.48 -3.36 -9.53
N THR A 27 10.51 -3.29 -10.37
CA THR A 27 11.64 -4.24 -10.34
C THR A 27 12.36 -4.17 -8.99
N ASP A 28 12.67 -2.96 -8.49
CA ASP A 28 13.31 -2.76 -7.20
C ASP A 28 12.44 -3.34 -6.06
N ALA A 29 11.13 -3.12 -6.11
CA ALA A 29 10.19 -3.71 -5.16
C ALA A 29 10.19 -5.25 -5.22
N CYS A 30 10.24 -5.83 -6.41
CA CYS A 30 10.31 -7.28 -6.58
C CYS A 30 11.66 -7.87 -6.14
N GLN A 31 12.75 -7.13 -6.29
CA GLN A 31 14.09 -7.56 -5.83
C GLN A 31 14.21 -7.60 -4.31
N ALA A 32 13.36 -6.89 -3.58
CA ALA A 32 13.27 -7.02 -2.14
C ALA A 32 12.72 -8.39 -1.71
N ALA A 33 12.00 -9.12 -2.59
CA ALA A 33 11.57 -10.48 -2.32
C ALA A 33 12.76 -11.45 -2.33
N ALA A 34 12.62 -12.57 -1.60
CA ALA A 34 13.68 -13.58 -1.52
C ALA A 34 13.99 -14.27 -2.86
N ASN A 35 13.04 -14.28 -3.78
CA ASN A 35 13.16 -14.90 -5.10
C ASN A 35 13.43 -13.85 -6.18
N THR A 36 14.44 -14.07 -7.01
CA THR A 36 14.80 -13.18 -8.13
C THR A 36 13.72 -13.10 -9.22
N LYS A 37 12.86 -14.13 -9.32
CA LYS A 37 11.68 -14.18 -10.17
C LYS A 37 10.47 -14.52 -9.28
N PRO A 38 9.81 -13.53 -8.67
CA PRO A 38 8.76 -13.79 -7.69
C PRO A 38 7.48 -14.34 -8.31
N ASN A 39 6.72 -15.09 -7.50
CA ASN A 39 5.30 -15.31 -7.72
C ASN A 39 4.54 -14.09 -7.22
N VAL A 40 3.72 -13.48 -8.06
CA VAL A 40 3.03 -12.23 -7.76
C VAL A 40 1.52 -12.44 -7.68
N ALA A 41 0.93 -12.17 -6.52
CA ALA A 41 -0.51 -12.19 -6.33
C ALA A 41 -1.08 -10.77 -6.43
N TYR A 42 -2.10 -10.57 -7.27
CA TYR A 42 -2.92 -9.35 -7.27
C TYR A 42 -4.26 -9.64 -6.60
N ILE A 43 -4.64 -8.85 -5.61
CA ILE A 43 -5.89 -9.02 -4.88
C ILE A 43 -6.86 -7.91 -5.27
N GLY A 44 -7.92 -8.27 -6.02
CA GLY A 44 -8.89 -7.34 -6.61
C GLY A 44 -10.07 -6.97 -5.70
N ALA A 45 -10.14 -7.48 -4.48
CA ALA A 45 -11.33 -7.36 -3.61
C ALA A 45 -11.81 -5.92 -3.39
N SER A 46 -10.88 -4.95 -3.26
CA SER A 46 -11.23 -3.54 -3.05
C SER A 46 -11.92 -2.88 -4.25
N ASN A 47 -11.75 -3.39 -5.47
CA ASN A 47 -12.39 -2.86 -6.68
C ASN A 47 -13.46 -3.78 -7.28
N GLY A 48 -13.91 -4.78 -6.50
CA GLY A 48 -14.93 -5.72 -6.96
C GLY A 48 -14.43 -6.63 -8.09
N ASP A 49 -13.16 -6.97 -8.08
CA ASP A 49 -12.51 -7.80 -9.11
C ASP A 49 -12.65 -7.21 -10.53
N SER A 50 -12.38 -5.89 -10.68
CA SER A 50 -12.44 -5.20 -11.97
C SER A 50 -11.40 -5.76 -12.96
N PRO A 51 -11.82 -6.24 -14.13
CA PRO A 51 -10.91 -6.68 -15.18
C PRO A 51 -10.00 -5.55 -15.70
N GLU A 52 -10.51 -4.31 -15.72
CA GLU A 52 -9.74 -3.14 -16.16
C GLU A 52 -8.59 -2.84 -15.20
N ALA A 53 -8.86 -2.93 -13.90
CA ALA A 53 -7.83 -2.73 -12.88
C ALA A 53 -6.79 -3.87 -12.90
N TYR A 54 -7.23 -5.11 -13.14
CA TYR A 54 -6.33 -6.24 -13.33
C TYR A 54 -5.47 -6.07 -14.59
N GLY A 55 -6.04 -5.59 -15.69
CA GLY A 55 -5.28 -5.30 -16.92
C GLY A 55 -4.18 -4.23 -16.72
N ILE A 56 -4.40 -3.24 -15.86
CA ILE A 56 -3.36 -2.28 -15.46
C ILE A 56 -2.22 -2.98 -14.72
N PHE A 57 -2.55 -3.88 -13.79
CA PHE A 57 -1.57 -4.69 -13.07
C PHE A 57 -0.78 -5.58 -14.05
N GLU A 58 -1.44 -6.32 -14.94
CA GLU A 58 -0.77 -7.16 -15.94
C GLU A 58 0.21 -6.34 -16.79
N ALA A 59 -0.24 -5.21 -17.33
CA ALA A 59 0.60 -4.33 -18.14
C ALA A 59 1.83 -3.79 -17.39
N ALA A 60 1.72 -3.55 -16.07
CA ALA A 60 2.84 -3.13 -15.25
C ALA A 60 3.83 -4.28 -15.01
N PHE A 61 3.33 -5.47 -14.71
CA PHE A 61 4.16 -6.64 -14.41
C PHE A 61 4.73 -7.32 -15.66
N ASP A 62 4.21 -7.06 -16.87
CA ASP A 62 4.84 -7.46 -18.14
C ASP A 62 6.23 -6.84 -18.32
N GLN A 63 6.56 -5.77 -17.58
CA GLN A 63 7.86 -5.10 -17.61
C GLN A 63 8.87 -5.70 -16.60
N VAL A 64 8.45 -6.68 -15.79
CA VAL A 64 9.25 -7.25 -14.69
C VAL A 64 9.37 -8.75 -14.87
N GLU A 65 10.57 -9.30 -14.62
CA GLU A 65 10.74 -10.73 -14.63
C GLU A 65 10.06 -11.38 -13.42
N THR A 66 9.02 -12.17 -13.69
CA THR A 66 8.27 -12.93 -12.67
C THR A 66 8.24 -14.43 -13.04
N THR A 67 8.02 -15.28 -12.05
CA THR A 67 7.75 -16.70 -12.31
C THR A 67 6.30 -16.89 -12.77
N SER A 68 5.38 -16.27 -12.08
CA SER A 68 3.96 -16.27 -12.44
C SER A 68 3.21 -15.12 -11.76
N THR A 69 2.11 -14.71 -12.36
CA THR A 69 1.14 -13.77 -11.79
C THR A 69 -0.19 -14.47 -11.62
N HIS A 70 -0.96 -14.10 -10.59
CA HIS A 70 -2.27 -14.66 -10.34
C HIS A 70 -3.25 -13.61 -9.81
N TRP A 71 -4.45 -13.63 -10.35
CA TRP A 71 -5.55 -12.79 -9.88
C TRP A 71 -6.32 -13.48 -8.76
N VAL A 72 -6.02 -13.10 -7.53
CA VAL A 72 -6.77 -13.51 -6.33
C VAL A 72 -8.05 -12.70 -6.25
N ARG A 73 -9.19 -13.35 -6.37
CA ARG A 73 -10.51 -12.71 -6.36
C ARG A 73 -11.11 -12.65 -4.97
N ALA A 74 -12.08 -11.75 -4.79
CA ALA A 74 -12.78 -11.57 -3.52
C ALA A 74 -13.43 -12.86 -2.99
N ALA A 75 -13.89 -13.75 -3.88
CA ALA A 75 -14.44 -15.06 -3.50
C ALA A 75 -13.41 -16.01 -2.87
N PHE A 76 -12.14 -15.77 -3.05
CA PHE A 76 -11.01 -16.50 -2.46
C PHE A 76 -11.11 -18.01 -2.55
N SER A 77 -11.08 -18.51 -3.76
CA SER A 77 -11.16 -19.95 -4.05
C SER A 77 -9.99 -20.73 -3.41
N ALA A 78 -10.09 -22.07 -3.39
CA ALA A 78 -8.99 -22.90 -2.92
C ALA A 78 -7.73 -22.78 -3.79
N GLU A 79 -7.86 -22.40 -5.05
CA GLU A 79 -6.73 -22.10 -5.95
C GLU A 79 -6.08 -20.77 -5.58
N ASP A 80 -6.89 -19.72 -5.39
CA ASP A 80 -6.41 -18.41 -4.95
C ASP A 80 -5.65 -18.50 -3.63
N ARG A 81 -6.19 -19.27 -2.67
CA ARG A 81 -5.53 -19.50 -1.38
C ARG A 81 -4.18 -20.17 -1.54
N ARG A 82 -4.09 -21.26 -2.31
CA ARG A 82 -2.82 -21.96 -2.54
C ARG A 82 -1.77 -21.06 -3.19
N PHE A 83 -2.20 -20.23 -4.16
CA PHE A 83 -1.29 -19.30 -4.81
C PHE A 83 -0.83 -18.21 -3.82
N LEU A 84 -1.75 -17.59 -3.11
CA LEU A 84 -1.45 -16.53 -2.14
C LEU A 84 -0.52 -17.04 -1.02
N GLU A 85 -0.70 -18.26 -0.54
CA GLU A 85 0.17 -18.90 0.46
C GLU A 85 1.62 -19.09 -0.01
N SER A 86 1.87 -19.04 -1.31
CA SER A 86 3.20 -19.15 -1.92
C SER A 86 3.71 -17.85 -2.57
N ALA A 87 2.91 -16.79 -2.57
CA ALA A 87 3.28 -15.54 -3.23
C ALA A 87 4.47 -14.86 -2.54
N ASP A 88 5.41 -14.37 -3.34
CA ASP A 88 6.58 -13.62 -2.89
C ASP A 88 6.31 -12.11 -2.88
N VAL A 89 5.43 -11.66 -3.76
CA VAL A 89 4.93 -10.27 -3.85
C VAL A 89 3.40 -10.30 -3.84
N ILE A 90 2.79 -9.45 -3.04
CA ILE A 90 1.34 -9.33 -2.95
C ILE A 90 0.95 -7.88 -3.22
N VAL A 91 0.11 -7.66 -4.22
CA VAL A 91 -0.41 -6.34 -4.60
C VAL A 91 -1.86 -6.23 -4.16
N LEU A 92 -2.13 -5.31 -3.23
CA LEU A 92 -3.50 -4.95 -2.84
C LEU A 92 -4.01 -3.84 -3.75
N ALA A 93 -5.11 -4.10 -4.43
CA ALA A 93 -5.71 -3.19 -5.39
C ALA A 93 -6.27 -1.91 -4.73
N GLY A 94 -6.39 -0.85 -5.54
CA GLY A 94 -7.20 0.32 -5.22
C GLY A 94 -8.70 0.03 -5.28
N GLY A 95 -9.51 0.98 -4.81
CA GLY A 95 -10.97 0.89 -4.81
C GLY A 95 -11.57 1.32 -3.48
N ASP A 96 -12.52 0.55 -2.98
CA ASP A 96 -13.18 0.79 -1.69
C ASP A 96 -12.44 0.06 -0.56
N VAL A 97 -11.98 0.83 0.43
CA VAL A 97 -11.21 0.31 1.58
C VAL A 97 -12.03 -0.69 2.40
N GLU A 98 -13.31 -0.36 2.69
CA GLU A 98 -14.16 -1.18 3.54
C GLU A 98 -14.58 -2.47 2.82
N ALA A 99 -14.93 -2.39 1.53
CA ALA A 99 -15.29 -3.56 0.74
C ALA A 99 -14.14 -4.58 0.69
N GLY A 100 -12.91 -4.11 0.39
CA GLY A 100 -11.74 -4.98 0.42
C GLY A 100 -11.46 -5.57 1.78
N TRP A 101 -11.54 -4.75 2.84
CA TRP A 101 -11.28 -5.18 4.22
C TRP A 101 -12.27 -6.25 4.69
N ASN A 102 -13.56 -6.09 4.36
CA ASN A 102 -14.59 -7.06 4.68
C ASN A 102 -14.33 -8.39 3.96
N ALA A 103 -14.04 -8.35 2.66
CA ALA A 103 -13.70 -9.55 1.89
C ALA A 103 -12.48 -10.29 2.49
N PHE A 104 -11.44 -9.57 2.92
CA PHE A 104 -10.28 -10.18 3.58
C PHE A 104 -10.65 -10.91 4.88
N GLY A 105 -11.53 -10.29 5.70
CA GLY A 105 -11.97 -10.88 6.97
C GLY A 105 -12.88 -12.08 6.79
N GLU A 106 -13.88 -11.96 5.91
CA GLU A 106 -14.91 -13.00 5.67
C GLU A 106 -14.33 -14.28 5.06
N THR A 107 -13.28 -14.16 4.25
CA THR A 107 -12.67 -15.29 3.53
C THR A 107 -11.45 -15.89 4.21
N GLY A 108 -10.91 -15.22 5.25
CA GLY A 108 -9.64 -15.58 5.89
C GLY A 108 -8.40 -15.19 5.05
N MET A 109 -8.58 -14.36 4.03
CA MET A 109 -7.49 -13.83 3.20
C MET A 109 -6.52 -12.97 4.02
N ARG A 110 -7.05 -12.21 4.99
CA ARG A 110 -6.24 -11.36 5.90
C ARG A 110 -5.13 -12.14 6.58
N GLU A 111 -5.46 -13.29 7.16
CA GLU A 111 -4.48 -14.13 7.88
C GLU A 111 -3.38 -14.64 6.96
N VAL A 112 -3.71 -14.95 5.70
CA VAL A 112 -2.73 -15.39 4.71
C VAL A 112 -1.81 -14.25 4.33
N ILE A 113 -2.33 -13.05 4.04
CA ILE A 113 -1.53 -11.85 3.73
C ILE A 113 -0.55 -11.54 4.86
N GLU A 114 -1.04 -11.48 6.10
CA GLU A 114 -0.19 -11.21 7.27
C GLU A 114 0.88 -12.29 7.48
N THR A 115 0.51 -13.56 7.28
CA THR A 115 1.45 -14.68 7.43
C THR A 115 2.54 -14.61 6.38
N ARG A 116 2.17 -14.30 5.13
CA ARG A 116 3.13 -14.13 4.03
C ARG A 116 4.07 -12.95 4.27
N TYR A 117 3.54 -11.81 4.72
CA TYR A 117 4.37 -10.66 5.08
C TYR A 117 5.37 -10.98 6.18
N ARG A 118 4.92 -11.65 7.25
CA ARG A 118 5.82 -12.12 8.34
C ARG A 118 6.86 -13.14 7.84
N ALA A 119 6.56 -13.87 6.77
CA ALA A 119 7.47 -14.82 6.15
C ALA A 119 8.40 -14.18 5.09
N GLY A 120 8.34 -12.84 4.90
CA GLY A 120 9.23 -12.10 4.01
C GLY A 120 8.67 -11.82 2.62
N ALA A 121 7.34 -11.94 2.41
CA ALA A 121 6.72 -11.45 1.18
C ALA A 121 6.72 -9.92 1.16
N VAL A 122 6.90 -9.34 -0.02
CA VAL A 122 6.78 -7.90 -0.27
C VAL A 122 5.31 -7.53 -0.45
N LEU A 123 4.86 -6.47 0.20
CA LEU A 123 3.51 -5.94 0.02
C LEU A 123 3.54 -4.61 -0.72
N ILE A 124 2.70 -4.50 -1.75
CA ILE A 124 2.47 -3.27 -2.51
C ILE A 124 0.98 -2.93 -2.39
N GLY A 125 0.66 -1.77 -1.83
CA GLY A 125 -0.71 -1.27 -1.73
C GLY A 125 -0.94 -0.10 -2.68
N VAL A 126 -2.00 -0.15 -3.47
CA VAL A 126 -2.40 0.92 -4.38
C VAL A 126 -3.67 1.56 -3.84
N SER A 127 -3.67 2.87 -3.61
CA SER A 127 -4.82 3.63 -3.12
C SER A 127 -5.46 2.97 -1.88
N ALA A 128 -6.63 2.38 -1.97
CA ALA A 128 -7.26 1.64 -0.87
C ALA A 128 -6.32 0.59 -0.24
N GLY A 129 -5.54 -0.14 -1.05
CA GLY A 129 -4.54 -1.09 -0.56
C GLY A 129 -3.44 -0.45 0.29
N ALA A 130 -3.01 0.77 -0.06
CA ALA A 130 -2.05 1.53 0.74
C ALA A 130 -2.66 1.96 2.09
N VAL A 131 -3.89 2.45 2.07
CA VAL A 131 -4.64 2.83 3.28
C VAL A 131 -4.79 1.66 4.23
N GLN A 132 -5.05 0.45 3.71
CA GLN A 132 -5.24 -0.77 4.49
C GLN A 132 -3.97 -1.21 5.25
N PHE A 133 -2.76 -0.76 4.86
CA PHE A 133 -1.53 -1.04 5.63
C PHE A 133 -1.41 -0.22 6.90
N GLY A 134 -2.12 0.90 6.99
CA GLY A 134 -2.16 1.75 8.18
C GLY A 134 -2.82 1.07 9.39
N LYS A 135 -2.86 1.80 10.49
CA LYS A 135 -3.51 1.33 11.72
C LYS A 135 -5.02 1.42 11.66
N TYR A 136 -5.52 2.49 11.09
CA TYR A 136 -6.94 2.75 10.88
C TYR A 136 -7.15 3.37 9.49
N ALA A 137 -8.34 3.15 8.95
CA ALA A 137 -8.87 3.88 7.81
C ALA A 137 -10.11 4.69 8.24
N THR A 138 -10.31 5.85 7.66
CA THR A 138 -11.57 6.60 7.80
C THR A 138 -12.44 6.24 6.63
N VAL A 139 -13.63 5.68 6.90
CA VAL A 139 -14.59 5.29 5.88
C VAL A 139 -15.95 5.92 6.15
N ALA A 140 -16.78 6.05 5.12
CA ALA A 140 -18.14 6.56 5.27
C ALA A 140 -18.99 5.60 6.12
N ASP A 141 -19.83 6.15 7.00
CA ASP A 141 -20.85 5.37 7.67
C ASP A 141 -22.18 5.35 6.90
N ALA A 142 -23.12 4.52 7.33
CA ALA A 142 -24.45 4.39 6.70
C ALA A 142 -25.31 5.68 6.73
N ASN A 143 -24.94 6.66 7.57
CA ASN A 143 -25.67 7.92 7.76
C ASN A 143 -25.00 9.10 7.05
N GLY A 144 -23.93 8.84 6.26
CA GLY A 144 -23.14 9.86 5.59
C GLY A 144 -22.12 10.56 6.50
N GLY A 145 -21.90 10.04 7.72
CA GLY A 145 -20.83 10.41 8.62
C GLY A 145 -19.54 9.64 8.29
N GLN A 146 -18.59 9.68 9.22
CA GLN A 146 -17.34 8.94 9.12
C GLN A 146 -17.19 8.00 10.31
N LYS A 147 -16.65 6.82 10.06
CA LYS A 147 -16.26 5.87 11.09
C LYS A 147 -14.81 5.43 10.89
N LEU A 148 -14.18 5.01 11.99
CA LEU A 148 -12.87 4.36 11.95
C LEU A 148 -13.04 2.87 11.69
N LEU A 149 -12.23 2.37 10.79
CA LEU A 149 -12.07 0.96 10.50
C LEU A 149 -10.64 0.57 10.91
N GLU A 150 -10.49 -0.38 11.83
CA GLU A 150 -9.20 -0.94 12.15
C GLU A 150 -8.72 -1.79 10.97
N THR A 151 -7.47 -1.55 10.54
CA THR A 151 -6.88 -2.18 9.37
C THR A 151 -5.67 -3.04 9.75
N PHE A 152 -4.75 -3.37 8.82
CA PHE A 152 -3.64 -4.29 9.13
C PHE A 152 -2.71 -3.80 10.25
N GLY A 153 -2.55 -2.50 10.43
CA GLY A 153 -1.62 -1.96 11.42
C GLY A 153 -0.16 -2.35 11.17
N LEU A 154 0.23 -2.53 9.93
CA LEU A 154 1.62 -2.86 9.56
C LEU A 154 2.55 -1.68 9.76
N ILE A 155 2.02 -0.46 9.66
CA ILE A 155 2.65 0.79 10.07
C ILE A 155 1.77 1.48 11.11
N ASP A 156 2.38 2.12 12.10
CA ASP A 156 1.66 2.81 13.19
C ASP A 156 1.27 4.24 12.80
N PHE A 157 0.61 4.37 11.64
CA PHE A 157 0.15 5.61 11.05
C PHE A 157 -1.25 5.44 10.47
N LEU A 158 -1.99 6.55 10.40
CA LEU A 158 -3.08 6.71 9.45
C LEU A 158 -2.47 6.99 8.08
N VAL A 159 -2.97 6.33 7.04
CA VAL A 159 -2.58 6.60 5.66
C VAL A 159 -3.77 7.18 4.93
N ASP A 160 -3.56 8.30 4.27
CA ASP A 160 -4.52 8.89 3.33
C ASP A 160 -3.84 9.13 1.98
N VAL A 161 -4.56 9.01 0.90
CA VAL A 161 -4.03 9.05 -0.45
C VAL A 161 -4.84 10.00 -1.33
N HIS A 162 -4.15 10.69 -2.25
CA HIS A 162 -4.71 11.60 -3.29
C HIS A 162 -5.78 12.59 -2.80
N ASP A 163 -5.72 13.03 -1.53
CA ASP A 163 -6.65 14.02 -0.94
C ASP A 163 -6.02 15.42 -0.81
N GLU A 164 -4.89 15.67 -1.45
CA GLU A 164 -4.17 16.94 -1.40
C GLU A 164 -5.01 18.14 -1.87
N LYS A 165 -5.98 17.93 -2.76
CA LYS A 165 -6.89 19.00 -3.24
C LYS A 165 -7.84 19.47 -2.16
N ARG A 166 -8.13 18.64 -1.16
CA ARG A 166 -8.92 18.98 0.04
C ARG A 166 -8.03 19.27 1.24
N ASP A 167 -6.73 19.48 1.01
CA ASP A 167 -5.75 19.80 2.04
C ASP A 167 -5.76 18.80 3.20
N TRP A 168 -6.00 17.52 2.91
CA TRP A 168 -5.99 16.42 3.87
C TRP A 168 -6.94 16.61 5.06
N GLN A 169 -8.09 17.27 4.83
CA GLN A 169 -9.01 17.63 5.90
C GLN A 169 -9.54 16.40 6.66
N ALA A 170 -9.82 15.30 5.97
CA ALA A 170 -10.29 14.06 6.59
C ALA A 170 -9.21 13.45 7.50
N LEU A 171 -7.97 13.36 7.01
CA LEU A 171 -6.82 12.88 7.78
C LEU A 171 -6.58 13.74 9.03
N ALA A 172 -6.55 15.06 8.86
CA ALA A 172 -6.36 16.02 9.95
C ALA A 172 -7.44 15.90 11.04
N ALA A 173 -8.71 15.82 10.63
CA ALA A 173 -9.83 15.65 11.55
C ALA A 173 -9.75 14.33 12.32
N THR A 174 -9.36 13.24 11.65
CA THR A 174 -9.21 11.93 12.28
C THR A 174 -8.08 11.90 13.30
N ILE A 175 -6.93 12.53 13.02
CA ILE A 175 -5.83 12.65 13.98
C ILE A 175 -6.26 13.44 15.22
N GLN A 176 -7.04 14.50 15.04
CA GLN A 176 -7.59 15.29 16.16
C GLN A 176 -8.60 14.48 16.98
N LEU A 177 -9.47 13.71 16.32
CA LEU A 177 -10.44 12.83 16.97
C LEU A 177 -9.76 11.76 17.84
N LEU A 178 -8.61 11.24 17.36
CA LEU A 178 -7.78 10.25 18.06
C LEU A 178 -6.82 10.90 19.08
N GLU A 179 -6.98 12.20 19.35
CA GLU A 179 -6.17 12.94 20.34
C GLU A 179 -4.65 12.78 20.10
N GLY A 180 -4.23 12.56 18.86
CA GLY A 180 -2.82 12.40 18.48
C GLY A 180 -2.18 11.08 18.91
N THR A 181 -2.96 10.08 19.26
CA THR A 181 -2.44 8.73 19.56
C THR A 181 -1.84 8.04 18.31
N VAL A 182 -2.16 8.56 17.13
CA VAL A 182 -1.65 8.09 15.83
C VAL A 182 -1.23 9.29 14.99
N ARG A 183 -0.12 9.15 14.29
CA ARG A 183 0.34 10.13 13.28
C ARG A 183 -0.34 9.85 11.93
N GLY A 184 -0.30 10.80 10.99
CA GLY A 184 -0.87 10.64 9.65
C GLY A 184 0.15 10.83 8.56
N LEU A 185 -0.03 10.11 7.46
CA LEU A 185 0.73 10.23 6.22
C LEU A 185 -0.24 10.52 5.07
N GLY A 186 -0.06 11.66 4.40
CA GLY A 186 -0.78 12.05 3.19
C GLY A 186 0.08 11.82 1.95
N ILE A 187 -0.25 10.84 1.13
CA ILE A 187 0.49 10.49 -0.09
C ILE A 187 -0.24 11.08 -1.29
N PRO A 188 0.29 12.13 -1.93
CA PRO A 188 -0.42 12.84 -3.00
C PRO A 188 -0.45 12.01 -4.28
N HIS A 189 -1.37 12.35 -5.18
CA HIS A 189 -1.50 11.71 -6.48
C HIS A 189 -0.17 11.65 -7.24
N GLY A 190 0.14 10.53 -7.84
CA GLY A 190 1.41 10.29 -8.52
C GLY A 190 2.63 10.25 -7.57
N ALA A 191 2.43 9.84 -6.32
CA ALA A 191 3.51 9.59 -5.36
C ALA A 191 3.47 8.15 -4.85
N ALA A 192 4.60 7.72 -4.33
CA ALA A 192 4.71 6.51 -3.53
C ALA A 192 5.48 6.79 -2.23
N LEU A 193 5.31 5.92 -1.25
CA LEU A 193 6.07 5.90 -0.01
C LEU A 193 6.55 4.48 0.25
N ILE A 194 7.84 4.32 0.49
CA ILE A 194 8.42 3.06 0.92
C ILE A 194 8.58 3.14 2.43
N ALA A 195 7.92 2.24 3.16
CA ALA A 195 8.04 2.13 4.60
C ALA A 195 8.96 0.96 4.95
N HIS A 196 10.13 1.26 5.49
CA HIS A 196 11.14 0.27 5.83
C HIS A 196 10.88 -0.36 7.20
N ALA A 197 11.40 -1.56 7.40
CA ALA A 197 11.22 -2.32 8.65
C ALA A 197 11.81 -1.64 9.89
N ASP A 198 12.79 -0.75 9.71
CA ASP A 198 13.39 0.05 10.78
C ASP A 198 12.56 1.27 11.18
N GLY A 199 11.42 1.49 10.52
CA GLY A 199 10.51 2.61 10.74
C GLY A 199 10.87 3.88 9.97
N THR A 200 11.85 3.84 9.08
CA THR A 200 12.16 4.96 8.18
C THR A 200 11.22 4.97 6.97
N PHE A 201 11.04 6.14 6.39
CA PHE A 201 10.18 6.37 5.24
C PHE A 201 10.97 6.99 4.10
N GLU A 202 10.78 6.46 2.90
CA GLU A 202 11.39 6.95 1.67
C GLU A 202 10.27 7.36 0.69
N PRO A 203 9.97 8.65 0.56
CA PRO A 203 9.07 9.14 -0.46
C PRO A 203 9.66 8.98 -1.85
N ALA A 204 8.82 8.68 -2.83
CA ALA A 204 9.22 8.58 -4.23
C ALA A 204 8.25 9.34 -5.14
N GLY A 205 8.79 9.95 -6.18
CA GLY A 205 8.06 10.75 -7.16
C GLY A 205 7.71 12.14 -6.67
N ARG A 206 6.91 12.26 -5.61
CA ARG A 206 6.50 13.54 -5.02
C ARG A 206 6.69 13.50 -3.50
N ALA A 207 6.72 14.69 -2.89
CA ALA A 207 6.77 14.82 -1.45
C ALA A 207 5.51 14.26 -0.78
N VAL A 208 5.70 13.58 0.35
CA VAL A 208 4.66 13.05 1.22
C VAL A 208 4.50 13.96 2.43
N GLU A 209 3.29 14.12 2.92
CA GLU A 209 3.02 14.96 4.07
C GLU A 209 2.83 14.14 5.33
N GLU A 210 3.46 14.56 6.42
CA GLU A 210 3.30 13.96 7.74
C GLU A 210 2.53 14.90 8.66
N PHE A 211 1.58 14.35 9.40
CA PHE A 211 0.74 15.07 10.35
C PHE A 211 0.92 14.49 11.74
N VAL A 212 1.21 15.35 12.71
CA VAL A 212 1.41 14.98 14.12
C VAL A 212 0.67 15.95 15.02
N LEU A 213 -0.14 15.46 15.95
CA LEU A 213 -0.74 16.29 16.99
C LEU A 213 0.22 16.40 18.16
N THR A 214 0.70 17.59 18.47
CA THR A 214 1.59 17.88 19.60
C THR A 214 1.04 19.04 20.42
N GLU A 215 0.83 18.82 21.71
CA GLU A 215 0.32 19.86 22.62
C GLU A 215 -1.00 20.49 22.13
N GLY A 216 -1.91 19.67 21.60
CA GLY A 216 -3.19 20.10 21.06
C GLY A 216 -3.12 20.87 19.73
N ARG A 217 -1.95 20.95 19.10
CA ARG A 217 -1.75 21.59 17.80
C ARG A 217 -1.34 20.57 16.76
N LEU A 218 -2.07 20.56 15.65
CA LEU A 218 -1.69 19.75 14.51
C LEU A 218 -0.47 20.40 13.80
N ARG A 219 0.61 19.68 13.74
CA ARG A 219 1.82 20.06 12.99
C ARG A 219 1.85 19.27 11.69
N ARG A 220 2.29 19.91 10.64
CA ARG A 220 2.47 19.34 9.31
C ARG A 220 3.94 19.48 8.92
N SER A 221 4.54 18.41 8.48
CA SER A 221 5.89 18.34 7.91
C SER A 221 5.83 17.69 6.53
N VAL A 222 6.91 17.87 5.77
CA VAL A 222 7.02 17.36 4.41
C VAL A 222 8.22 16.44 4.34
N LEU A 223 7.98 15.20 3.95
CA LEU A 223 9.01 14.22 3.63
C LEU A 223 9.34 14.36 2.14
N LEU A 224 10.58 14.72 1.83
CA LEU A 224 11.01 14.93 0.45
C LEU A 224 11.60 13.64 -0.12
N PRO A 225 11.31 13.33 -1.40
CA PRO A 225 12.02 12.25 -2.07
C PRO A 225 13.51 12.60 -2.18
N GLU A 226 14.36 11.58 -2.10
CA GLU A 226 15.79 11.78 -2.35
C GLU A 226 16.00 12.36 -3.76
N LEU A 227 16.83 13.40 -3.84
CA LEU A 227 17.25 13.96 -5.13
C LEU A 227 18.07 12.88 -5.83
N GLN A 228 17.45 12.21 -6.80
CA GLN A 228 18.24 11.33 -7.66
C GLN A 228 19.23 12.21 -8.41
N ALA A 229 20.52 11.91 -8.27
CA ALA A 229 21.55 12.53 -9.09
C ALA A 229 21.11 12.42 -10.55
N ALA A 230 21.00 13.56 -11.22
CA ALA A 230 20.67 13.60 -12.65
C ALA A 230 21.68 12.70 -13.35
N GLY A 231 21.24 11.50 -13.75
CA GLY A 231 22.09 10.58 -14.50
C GLY A 231 22.60 11.34 -15.73
N GLU A 232 23.91 11.25 -15.95
CA GLU A 232 24.60 11.80 -17.09
C GLU A 232 23.77 11.56 -18.33
N VAL A 233 23.36 12.67 -18.96
CA VAL A 233 22.84 12.64 -20.33
C VAL A 233 24.00 12.13 -21.18
N ALA A 234 23.97 10.83 -21.49
CA ALA A 234 24.92 10.28 -22.45
C ALA A 234 24.72 11.03 -23.77
N SER A 235 25.74 11.81 -24.11
CA SER A 235 25.92 12.51 -25.37
C SER A 235 26.04 11.52 -26.55
#